data_71fdc7ca1e0d2d03dd57063191c5def6
#
_entry.id   71fdc7ca1e0d2d03dd57063191c5def6
#
_cell.length_a   1.000
_cell.length_b   1.000
_cell.length_c   1.000
_cell.angle_alpha   90.00
_cell.angle_beta   90.00
_cell.angle_gamma   90.00
#
_symmetry.space_group_name_H-M   'P 1'
#
loop_
_entity.id
_entity.type
_entity.pdbx_description
1 polymer ?
#
loop_
_entity_poly.entity_id
_entity_poly.type
_entity_poly.pdbx_seq_one_letter_code
_entity_poly.pdbx_strand_id
1 'polypeptide(L)'
;MASERKELGKIQKCHFGQGGYQDACIGVTFTLGGDSWGVGDFWGAWAIERSDRAKWTEADRITQLGEMVMRLNSLLANAKVSTVDALQGIPVEVTFDGMALESWRVLKEVL
;
A
#
# COMPACT_ATOMS: atom_id res chain seq x y z
N MET A 1 25.60 -6.89 -2.19
CA MET A 1 24.68 -7.91 -1.67
C MET A 1 23.49 -7.25 -1.03
N ALA A 2 22.30 -7.68 -1.41
CA ALA A 2 21.07 -7.11 -0.84
C ALA A 2 20.99 -7.46 0.65
N SER A 3 20.64 -6.46 1.48
CA SER A 3 20.45 -6.64 2.92
C SER A 3 18.96 -6.85 3.20
N GLU A 4 18.44 -7.98 2.77
CA GLU A 4 17.04 -8.30 3.01
C GLU A 4 16.81 -8.59 4.50
N ARG A 5 15.79 -7.94 5.04
CA ARG A 5 15.41 -8.09 6.45
C ARG A 5 13.89 -8.14 6.53
N LYS A 6 13.38 -9.04 7.35
CA LYS A 6 11.93 -9.17 7.59
C LYS A 6 11.59 -8.75 9.00
N GLU A 7 10.53 -7.96 9.13
CA GLU A 7 10.03 -7.47 10.40
C GLU A 7 8.55 -7.79 10.54
N LEU A 8 8.13 -8.15 11.75
CA LEU A 8 6.73 -8.36 12.06
C LEU A 8 6.14 -7.07 12.64
N GLY A 9 4.96 -6.72 12.20
CA GLY A 9 4.27 -5.53 12.66
C GLY A 9 2.78 -5.60 12.38
N LYS A 10 2.17 -4.43 12.28
CA LYS A 10 0.74 -4.28 12.02
C LYS A 10 0.48 -3.17 11.03
N ILE A 11 -0.68 -3.23 10.39
CA ILE A 11 -1.21 -2.05 9.71
C ILE A 11 -1.68 -1.10 10.81
N GLN A 12 -0.92 -0.03 11.04
CA GLN A 12 -1.22 0.94 12.08
C GLN A 12 -2.33 1.89 11.68
N LYS A 13 -2.31 2.30 10.40
CA LYS A 13 -3.32 3.16 9.81
C LYS A 13 -3.49 2.79 8.35
N CYS A 14 -4.71 2.92 7.85
CA CYS A 14 -4.94 2.90 6.41
C CYS A 14 -6.17 3.75 6.11
N HIS A 15 -6.12 4.45 4.99
CA HIS A 15 -7.27 5.23 4.54
C HIS A 15 -7.26 5.31 3.01
N PHE A 16 -8.45 5.46 2.46
CA PHE A 16 -8.64 5.67 1.03
C PHE A 16 -8.94 7.14 0.79
N GLY A 17 -8.23 7.73 -0.16
CA GLY A 17 -8.43 9.14 -0.49
C GLY A 17 -7.27 9.69 -1.30
N GLN A 18 -7.14 10.99 -1.29
CA GLN A 18 -6.01 11.65 -1.94
C GLN A 18 -4.74 11.43 -1.12
N GLY A 19 -3.64 11.18 -1.80
CA GLY A 19 -2.36 10.92 -1.17
C GLY A 19 -1.27 10.77 -2.21
N GLY A 20 -0.21 10.03 -1.86
CA GLY A 20 0.94 9.85 -2.72
C GLY A 20 1.79 11.12 -2.83
N TYR A 21 2.54 11.24 -3.93
CA TYR A 21 3.45 12.36 -4.12
C TYR A 21 2.67 13.69 -4.20
N GLN A 22 2.93 14.59 -3.25
CA GLN A 22 2.30 15.90 -3.12
C GLN A 22 0.75 15.85 -3.11
N ASP A 23 0.19 14.76 -2.59
CA ASP A 23 -1.26 14.51 -2.55
C ASP A 23 -1.93 14.55 -3.93
N ALA A 24 -1.16 14.28 -4.98
CA ALA A 24 -1.63 14.34 -6.37
C ALA A 24 -2.22 13.02 -6.87
N CYS A 25 -2.32 12.02 -6.01
CA CYS A 25 -2.83 10.69 -6.36
C CYS A 25 -4.11 10.37 -5.60
N ILE A 26 -4.83 9.39 -6.08
CA ILE A 26 -5.99 8.80 -5.40
C ILE A 26 -5.69 7.32 -5.14
N GLY A 27 -5.99 6.85 -3.94
CA GLY A 27 -5.75 5.46 -3.59
C GLY A 27 -5.73 5.22 -2.10
N VAL A 28 -5.03 4.16 -1.69
CA VAL A 28 -4.97 3.72 -0.30
C VAL A 28 -3.58 4.01 0.25
N THR A 29 -3.54 4.71 1.39
CA THR A 29 -2.31 4.96 2.14
C THR A 29 -2.26 4.00 3.31
N PHE A 30 -1.11 3.34 3.47
CA PHE A 30 -0.86 2.44 4.59
C PHE A 30 0.28 2.97 5.45
N THR A 31 0.12 2.90 6.76
CA THR A 31 1.22 3.06 7.70
C THR A 31 1.42 1.71 8.36
N LEU A 32 2.60 1.13 8.18
CA LEU A 32 2.98 -0.17 8.72
C LEU A 32 4.00 0.05 9.81
N GLY A 33 3.94 -0.72 10.88
CA GLY A 33 4.92 -0.54 11.94
C GLY A 33 4.87 -1.60 13.01
N GLY A 34 5.96 -1.63 13.78
CA GLY A 34 6.14 -2.46 14.96
C GLY A 34 6.62 -1.60 16.13
N ASP A 35 7.28 -2.23 17.10
CA ASP A 35 7.67 -1.57 18.35
C ASP A 35 8.69 -0.44 18.14
N SER A 36 9.59 -0.59 17.17
CA SER A 36 10.70 0.35 16.99
C SER A 36 10.89 0.81 15.55
N TRP A 37 9.90 0.60 14.68
CA TRP A 37 10.01 0.95 13.27
C TRP A 37 8.65 1.33 12.69
N GLY A 38 8.68 2.07 11.59
CA GLY A 38 7.48 2.41 10.84
C GLY A 38 7.84 2.74 9.40
N VAL A 39 6.92 2.45 8.49
CA VAL A 39 7.10 2.74 7.07
C VAL A 39 5.73 2.96 6.43
N GLY A 40 5.70 3.78 5.39
CA GLY A 40 4.48 4.04 4.61
C GLY A 40 4.49 3.33 3.29
N ASP A 41 3.31 3.02 2.78
CA ASP A 41 3.10 2.51 1.44
C ASP A 41 1.83 3.14 0.85
N PHE A 42 1.80 3.27 -0.45
CA PHE A 42 0.67 3.87 -1.16
C PHE A 42 0.35 3.06 -2.42
N TRP A 43 -0.92 2.73 -2.59
CA TRP A 43 -1.42 2.05 -3.80
C TRP A 43 -2.44 2.95 -4.47
N GLY A 44 -2.16 3.38 -5.69
CA GLY A 44 -3.09 4.25 -6.39
C GLY A 44 -2.53 4.76 -7.71
N ALA A 45 -3.11 5.83 -8.19
CA ALA A 45 -2.74 6.44 -9.46
C ALA A 45 -2.91 7.96 -9.39
N TRP A 46 -2.39 8.64 -10.42
CA TRP A 46 -2.53 10.10 -10.52
C TRP A 46 -4.01 10.49 -10.53
N ALA A 47 -4.34 11.50 -9.71
CA ALA A 47 -5.69 12.08 -9.64
C ALA A 47 -5.77 13.45 -10.29
N ILE A 48 -4.64 13.97 -10.76
CA ILE A 48 -4.55 15.28 -11.40
C ILE A 48 -4.85 15.17 -12.90
N GLU A 49 -5.17 16.30 -13.51
CA GLU A 49 -5.35 16.39 -14.95
C GLU A 49 -4.03 16.13 -15.66
N ARG A 50 -4.07 15.34 -16.72
CA ARG A 50 -2.89 14.99 -17.49
C ARG A 50 -2.42 16.19 -18.32
N SER A 51 -1.13 16.55 -18.17
CA SER A 51 -0.51 17.58 -19.02
C SER A 51 0.13 16.94 -20.25
N ASP A 52 0.41 17.77 -21.26
CA ASP A 52 1.07 17.31 -22.50
C ASP A 52 2.48 16.78 -22.25
N ARG A 53 3.08 17.14 -21.13
CA ARG A 53 4.42 16.68 -20.75
C ARG A 53 4.41 15.40 -19.93
N ALA A 54 3.25 14.90 -19.57
CA ALA A 54 3.14 13.69 -18.77
C ALA A 54 3.62 12.48 -19.57
N LYS A 55 4.39 11.63 -18.91
CA LYS A 55 4.90 10.39 -19.52
C LYS A 55 3.90 9.24 -19.43
N TRP A 56 2.81 9.44 -18.69
CA TRP A 56 1.76 8.45 -18.53
C TRP A 56 0.55 8.85 -19.38
N THR A 57 -0.25 7.88 -19.78
CA THR A 57 -1.47 8.09 -20.56
C THR A 57 -2.71 7.87 -19.69
N GLU A 58 -3.88 8.31 -20.18
CA GLU A 58 -5.15 8.01 -19.51
C GLU A 58 -5.40 6.50 -19.42
N ALA A 59 -4.96 5.73 -20.43
CA ALA A 59 -5.04 4.28 -20.38
C ALA A 59 -4.17 3.70 -19.26
N ASP A 60 -2.98 4.26 -19.04
CA ASP A 60 -2.12 3.87 -17.92
C ASP A 60 -2.80 4.13 -16.58
N ARG A 61 -3.42 5.29 -16.44
CA ARG A 61 -4.16 5.65 -15.23
C ARG A 61 -5.28 4.65 -14.94
N ILE A 62 -6.08 4.33 -15.93
CA ILE A 62 -7.20 3.39 -15.78
C ILE A 62 -6.68 2.01 -15.37
N THR A 63 -5.60 1.55 -16.00
CA THR A 63 -4.96 0.28 -15.65
C THR A 63 -4.48 0.29 -14.20
N GLN A 64 -3.79 1.36 -13.78
CA GLN A 64 -3.29 1.48 -12.40
C GLN A 64 -4.43 1.51 -11.37
N LEU A 65 -5.53 2.20 -11.66
CA LEU A 65 -6.69 2.23 -10.78
C LEU A 65 -7.33 0.85 -10.66
N GLY A 66 -7.46 0.13 -11.78
CA GLY A 66 -7.99 -1.23 -11.78
C GLY A 66 -7.10 -2.18 -10.98
N GLU A 67 -5.80 -2.11 -11.18
CA GLU A 67 -4.83 -2.93 -10.43
C GLU A 67 -4.90 -2.63 -8.93
N MET A 68 -4.99 -1.35 -8.56
CA MET A 68 -5.12 -0.95 -7.16
C MET A 68 -6.37 -1.55 -6.52
N VAL A 69 -7.50 -1.47 -7.18
CA VAL A 69 -8.77 -1.99 -6.65
C VAL A 69 -8.69 -3.51 -6.49
N MET A 70 -8.17 -4.22 -7.47
CA MET A 70 -8.04 -5.67 -7.39
C MET A 70 -7.03 -6.10 -6.34
N ARG A 71 -5.94 -5.37 -6.19
CA ARG A 71 -4.95 -5.62 -5.16
C ARG A 71 -5.53 -5.39 -3.77
N LEU A 72 -6.32 -4.33 -3.61
CA LEU A 72 -7.02 -4.05 -2.36
C LEU A 72 -8.02 -5.16 -2.03
N ASN A 73 -8.77 -5.62 -3.03
CA ASN A 73 -9.69 -6.74 -2.85
C ASN A 73 -8.97 -7.98 -2.33
N SER A 74 -7.82 -8.31 -2.88
CA SER A 74 -7.01 -9.44 -2.43
C SER A 74 -6.52 -9.25 -1.00
N LEU A 75 -6.12 -8.03 -0.66
CA LEU A 75 -5.68 -7.69 0.71
C LEU A 75 -6.80 -7.90 1.72
N LEU A 76 -8.01 -7.41 1.41
CA LEU A 76 -9.18 -7.57 2.29
C LEU A 76 -9.51 -9.05 2.49
N ALA A 77 -9.48 -9.85 1.41
CA ALA A 77 -9.74 -11.28 1.49
C ALA A 77 -8.68 -11.99 2.37
N ASN A 78 -7.40 -11.67 2.18
CA ASN A 78 -6.33 -12.24 2.97
C ASN A 78 -6.43 -11.87 4.45
N ALA A 79 -6.86 -10.66 4.74
CA ALA A 79 -7.05 -10.16 6.11
C ALA A 79 -8.36 -10.61 6.73
N LYS A 80 -9.24 -11.23 5.94
CA LYS A 80 -10.59 -11.69 6.38
C LYS A 80 -11.45 -10.55 6.90
N VAL A 81 -11.35 -9.39 6.25
CA VAL A 81 -12.16 -8.21 6.55
C VAL A 81 -12.83 -7.72 5.27
N SER A 82 -13.83 -6.86 5.39
CA SER A 82 -14.61 -6.42 4.24
C SER A 82 -14.42 -4.95 3.89
N THR A 83 -13.74 -4.19 4.72
CA THR A 83 -13.55 -2.75 4.49
C THR A 83 -12.13 -2.31 4.84
N VAL A 84 -11.71 -1.19 4.25
CA VAL A 84 -10.39 -0.59 4.52
C VAL A 84 -10.24 -0.26 6.00
N ASP A 85 -11.28 0.27 6.63
CA ASP A 85 -11.23 0.65 8.05
C ASP A 85 -10.89 -0.54 8.96
N ALA A 86 -11.35 -1.74 8.58
CA ALA A 86 -11.13 -2.94 9.37
C ALA A 86 -9.70 -3.50 9.24
N LEU A 87 -8.89 -2.94 8.35
CA LEU A 87 -7.49 -3.36 8.19
C LEU A 87 -6.60 -2.87 9.33
N GLN A 88 -7.01 -1.84 10.08
CA GLN A 88 -6.20 -1.35 11.20
C GLN A 88 -6.01 -2.44 12.25
N GLY A 89 -4.77 -2.67 12.65
CA GLY A 89 -4.41 -3.70 13.62
C GLY A 89 -4.12 -5.07 13.03
N ILE A 90 -4.32 -5.26 11.73
CA ILE A 90 -4.04 -6.56 11.07
C ILE A 90 -2.53 -6.81 11.06
N PRO A 91 -2.09 -8.00 11.49
CA PRO A 91 -0.66 -8.33 11.53
C PRO A 91 -0.08 -8.52 10.14
N VAL A 92 1.12 -8.01 9.94
CA VAL A 92 1.83 -8.06 8.66
C VAL A 92 3.29 -8.46 8.85
N GLU A 93 3.87 -8.98 7.78
CA GLU A 93 5.30 -9.17 7.66
C GLU A 93 5.81 -8.21 6.59
N VAL A 94 6.79 -7.40 6.94
CA VAL A 94 7.36 -6.39 6.06
C VAL A 94 8.78 -6.79 5.70
N THR A 95 9.10 -6.74 4.43
CA THR A 95 10.44 -7.03 3.92
C THR A 95 11.11 -5.74 3.52
N PHE A 96 12.30 -5.51 4.06
CA PHE A 96 13.14 -4.37 3.74
C PHE A 96 14.34 -4.81 2.92
N ASP A 97 14.76 -3.97 2.00
CA ASP A 97 16.07 -4.03 1.36
C ASP A 97 16.87 -2.84 1.90
N GLY A 98 17.80 -3.13 2.83
CA GLY A 98 18.42 -2.06 3.60
C GLY A 98 17.39 -1.32 4.43
N MET A 99 17.22 -0.01 4.21
CA MET A 99 16.22 0.81 4.88
C MET A 99 14.97 1.05 4.04
N ALA A 100 14.95 0.53 2.81
CA ALA A 100 13.84 0.73 1.90
C ALA A 100 12.82 -0.40 2.02
N LEU A 101 11.55 -0.04 1.95
CA LEU A 101 10.46 -1.02 1.88
C LEU A 101 10.54 -1.74 0.54
N GLU A 102 10.67 -3.08 0.57
CA GLU A 102 10.64 -3.91 -0.63
C GLU A 102 9.24 -4.46 -0.88
N SER A 103 8.64 -5.07 0.14
CA SER A 103 7.29 -5.65 0.03
C SER A 103 6.72 -5.90 1.42
N TRP A 104 5.44 -6.23 1.48
CA TRP A 104 4.80 -6.66 2.72
C TRP A 104 3.59 -7.53 2.42
N ARG A 105 3.19 -8.32 3.41
CA ARG A 105 2.04 -9.20 3.28
C ARG A 105 1.31 -9.34 4.62
N VAL A 106 0.03 -9.65 4.54
CA VAL A 106 -0.76 -10.02 5.71
C VAL A 106 -0.29 -11.40 6.22
N LEU A 107 -0.19 -11.55 7.52
CA LEU A 107 0.12 -12.83 8.17
C LEU A 107 -1.16 -13.66 8.27
N LYS A 108 -1.59 -14.24 7.13
CA LYS A 108 -2.82 -15.05 7.05
C LYS A 108 -2.80 -16.23 8.03
N GLU A 109 -1.63 -16.77 8.26
CA GLU A 109 -1.42 -17.95 9.10
C GLU A 109 -1.76 -17.74 10.56
N VAL A 110 -1.91 -16.49 11.01
CA VAL A 110 -2.29 -16.18 12.39
C VAL A 110 -3.71 -15.60 12.52
N LEU A 111 -4.43 -15.55 11.40
CA LEU A 111 -5.80 -15.01 11.39
C LEU A 111 -6.85 -16.11 11.44
#